data_3382336e13ebe745c6a6b898541342d0
#
_entry.id   3382336e13ebe745c6a6b898541342d0
#
_cell.length_a   1.000
_cell.length_b   1.000
_cell.length_c   1.000
_cell.angle_alpha   90.00
_cell.angle_beta   90.00
_cell.angle_gamma   90.00
#
_symmetry.space_group_name_H-M   'P 1'
#
loop_
_entity.id
_entity.type
_entity.pdbx_description
1 polymer ?
#
loop_
_entity_poly.entity_id
_entity_poly.type
_entity_poly.pdbx_seq_one_letter_code
_entity_poly.pdbx_strand_id
1 'polypeptide(L)'
;MAYNTGRYLKMAARQLTKNFDQFARQYDLTSTQMAIIDYLGRRTAAQILQRDIEQEFNIRRSTATLILQRMERKGLLQRFVAHHDARQKMVQLTAKGQELITLISQYMASQQADLEQHFGTTRIREFEEVLQYYLNLEGDQH
;
A
#
# COMPACT_ATOMS: atom_id res chain seq x y z
N MET A 1 21.32 25.84 11.91
CA MET A 1 21.33 24.37 11.90
C MET A 1 20.72 23.87 10.61
N ALA A 2 21.42 23.04 9.89
CA ALA A 2 20.90 22.51 8.63
C ALA A 2 20.00 21.30 8.89
N TYR A 3 18.78 21.40 8.43
CA TYR A 3 17.83 20.26 8.49
C TYR A 3 17.83 19.58 7.14
N ASN A 4 17.68 18.28 7.17
CA ASN A 4 17.52 17.50 5.95
C ASN A 4 16.16 16.80 5.97
N THR A 5 15.19 17.43 5.35
CA THR A 5 13.81 16.97 5.30
C THR A 5 13.71 15.59 4.62
N GLY A 6 14.42 15.42 3.51
CA GLY A 6 14.43 14.12 2.80
C GLY A 6 14.99 12.99 3.65
N ARG A 7 16.03 13.26 4.43
CA ARG A 7 16.60 12.28 5.36
C ARG A 7 15.60 11.90 6.44
N TYR A 8 14.93 12.89 7.04
CA TYR A 8 13.89 12.64 8.05
C TYR A 8 12.74 11.82 7.46
N LEU A 9 12.33 12.16 6.26
CA LEU A 9 11.26 11.43 5.58
C LEU A 9 11.62 9.96 5.38
N LYS A 10 12.84 9.69 4.93
CA LYS A 10 13.33 8.30 4.77
C LYS A 10 13.38 7.55 6.09
N MET A 11 13.86 8.20 7.15
CA MET A 11 13.92 7.60 8.48
C MET A 11 12.52 7.30 9.02
N ALA A 12 11.61 8.25 8.87
CA ALA A 12 10.23 8.11 9.32
C ALA A 12 9.51 7.00 8.54
N ALA A 13 9.72 6.93 7.23
CA ALA A 13 9.13 5.88 6.40
C ALA A 13 9.60 4.49 6.82
N ARG A 14 10.89 4.33 7.12
CA ARG A 14 11.41 3.06 7.62
C ARG A 14 10.82 2.68 8.97
N GLN A 15 10.68 3.64 9.87
CA GLN A 15 10.07 3.39 11.18
C GLN A 15 8.59 3.01 11.05
N LEU A 16 7.88 3.69 10.17
CA LEU A 16 6.47 3.39 9.88
C LEU A 16 6.33 1.97 9.33
N THR A 17 7.20 1.58 8.40
CA THR A 17 7.21 0.23 7.84
C THR A 17 7.44 -0.83 8.94
N LYS A 18 8.37 -0.59 9.86
CA LYS A 18 8.61 -1.50 10.99
C LYS A 18 7.36 -1.65 11.86
N ASN A 19 6.67 -0.55 12.14
CA ASN A 19 5.46 -0.56 12.95
C ASN A 19 4.34 -1.35 12.27
N PHE A 20 4.15 -1.12 10.97
CA PHE A 20 3.15 -1.84 10.18
C PHE A 20 3.49 -3.33 10.05
N ASP A 21 4.77 -3.66 9.85
CA ASP A 21 5.22 -5.06 9.80
C ASP A 21 4.96 -5.79 11.13
N GLN A 22 5.14 -5.10 12.24
CA GLN A 22 4.90 -5.68 13.55
C GLN A 22 3.43 -6.08 13.72
N PHE A 23 2.50 -5.24 13.29
CA PHE A 23 1.07 -5.56 13.29
C PHE A 23 0.76 -6.66 12.28
N ALA A 24 1.24 -6.53 11.05
CA ALA A 24 0.94 -7.44 9.95
C ALA A 24 1.44 -8.87 10.24
N ARG A 25 2.54 -8.98 10.95
CA ARG A 25 3.17 -10.26 11.28
C ARG A 25 2.28 -11.19 12.10
N GLN A 26 1.36 -10.63 12.89
CA GLN A 26 0.36 -11.40 13.65
C GLN A 26 -0.53 -12.24 12.73
N TYR A 27 -0.66 -11.83 11.47
CA TYR A 27 -1.53 -12.46 10.47
C TYR A 27 -0.74 -13.06 9.32
N ASP A 28 0.55 -13.30 9.54
CA ASP A 28 1.47 -13.83 8.54
C ASP A 28 1.53 -12.96 7.27
N LEU A 29 1.55 -11.64 7.47
CA LEU A 29 1.60 -10.66 6.40
C LEU A 29 2.82 -9.76 6.56
N THR A 30 3.30 -9.22 5.44
CA THR A 30 4.18 -8.04 5.44
C THR A 30 3.32 -6.78 5.42
N SER A 31 3.91 -5.63 5.72
CA SER A 31 3.22 -4.34 5.64
C SER A 31 2.68 -4.06 4.24
N THR A 32 3.44 -4.41 3.20
CA THR A 32 3.02 -4.20 1.81
C THR A 32 1.85 -5.11 1.45
N GLN A 33 1.88 -6.38 1.87
CA GLN A 33 0.75 -7.29 1.65
C GLN A 33 -0.51 -6.79 2.33
N MET A 34 -0.38 -6.31 3.56
CA MET A 34 -1.48 -5.71 4.31
C MET A 34 -2.08 -4.50 3.57
N ALA A 35 -1.22 -3.62 3.07
CA ALA A 35 -1.65 -2.43 2.32
C ALA A 35 -2.36 -2.81 1.02
N ILE A 36 -1.91 -3.85 0.33
CA ILE A 36 -2.55 -4.34 -0.90
C ILE A 36 -3.94 -4.90 -0.59
N ILE A 37 -4.09 -5.67 0.50
CA ILE A 37 -5.40 -6.18 0.92
C ILE A 37 -6.35 -5.01 1.23
N ASP A 38 -5.88 -3.99 1.94
CA ASP A 38 -6.68 -2.80 2.24
C ASP A 38 -7.14 -2.11 0.96
N TYR A 39 -6.24 -1.91 0.02
CA TYR A 39 -6.53 -1.30 -1.28
C TYR A 39 -7.58 -2.10 -2.06
N LEU A 40 -7.39 -3.41 -2.17
CA LEU A 40 -8.33 -4.29 -2.88
C LEU A 40 -9.67 -4.35 -2.16
N GLY A 41 -9.66 -4.34 -0.84
CA GLY A 41 -10.88 -4.39 -0.04
C GLY A 41 -11.77 -3.17 -0.20
N ARG A 42 -11.18 -2.00 -0.45
CA ARG A 42 -11.92 -0.75 -0.68
C ARG A 42 -12.53 -0.67 -2.09
N ARG A 43 -12.15 -1.56 -2.99
CA ARG A 43 -12.53 -1.52 -4.40
C ARG A 43 -13.17 -2.82 -4.87
N THR A 44 -13.99 -3.43 -4.03
CA THR A 44 -14.59 -4.75 -4.29
C THR A 44 -15.46 -4.80 -5.53
N ALA A 45 -16.05 -3.68 -5.94
CA ALA A 45 -16.91 -3.60 -7.11
C ALA A 45 -16.15 -3.31 -8.41
N ALA A 46 -14.86 -2.95 -8.33
CA ALA A 46 -14.05 -2.56 -9.47
C ALA A 46 -13.19 -3.74 -9.93
N GLN A 47 -12.90 -3.78 -11.23
CA GLN A 47 -11.88 -4.68 -11.76
C GLN A 47 -10.52 -4.03 -11.54
N ILE A 48 -9.68 -4.65 -10.71
CA ILE A 48 -8.35 -4.14 -10.41
C ILE A 48 -7.34 -4.93 -11.23
N LEU A 49 -6.53 -4.20 -11.99
CA LEU A 49 -5.41 -4.77 -12.72
C LEU A 49 -4.13 -4.66 -11.91
N GLN A 50 -3.18 -5.53 -12.19
CA GLN A 50 -1.87 -5.47 -11.53
C GLN A 50 -1.22 -4.08 -11.70
N ARG A 51 -1.35 -3.45 -12.88
CA ARG A 51 -0.79 -2.11 -13.10
C ARG A 51 -1.40 -1.04 -12.17
N ASP A 52 -2.66 -1.21 -11.77
CA ASP A 52 -3.29 -0.29 -10.81
C ASP A 52 -2.59 -0.36 -9.46
N ILE A 53 -2.18 -1.55 -9.05
CA ILE A 53 -1.40 -1.77 -7.83
C ILE A 53 0.00 -1.16 -7.98
N GLU A 54 0.64 -1.36 -9.12
CA GLU A 54 1.95 -0.76 -9.39
C GLU A 54 1.92 0.75 -9.26
N GLN A 55 0.89 1.39 -9.80
CA GLN A 55 0.73 2.84 -9.74
C GLN A 55 0.39 3.31 -8.32
N GLU A 56 -0.55 2.64 -7.66
CA GLU A 56 -0.98 3.02 -6.31
C GLU A 56 0.17 2.98 -5.32
N PHE A 57 1.01 1.95 -5.39
CA PHE A 57 2.11 1.75 -4.45
C PHE A 57 3.45 2.25 -4.97
N ASN A 58 3.46 2.87 -6.16
CA ASN A 58 4.67 3.41 -6.79
C ASN A 58 5.80 2.37 -6.83
N ILE A 59 5.48 1.16 -7.31
CA ILE A 59 6.42 0.05 -7.41
C ILE A 59 6.52 -0.42 -8.86
N ARG A 60 7.65 -1.04 -9.18
CA ARG A 60 7.90 -1.59 -10.51
C ARG A 60 7.10 -2.87 -10.73
N ARG A 61 6.84 -3.17 -11.99
CA ARG A 61 6.12 -4.38 -12.39
C ARG A 61 6.76 -5.65 -11.83
N SER A 62 8.09 -5.75 -11.88
CA SER A 62 8.82 -6.91 -11.36
C SER A 62 8.62 -7.09 -9.85
N THR A 63 8.63 -5.99 -9.10
CA THR A 63 8.37 -5.99 -7.66
C THR A 63 6.93 -6.42 -7.35
N ALA A 64 5.97 -5.83 -8.07
CA ALA A 64 4.56 -6.19 -7.91
C ALA A 64 4.33 -7.67 -8.22
N THR A 65 4.91 -8.18 -9.28
CA THR A 65 4.78 -9.59 -9.66
C THR A 65 5.25 -10.51 -8.53
N LEU A 66 6.41 -10.24 -7.93
CA LEU A 66 6.94 -11.04 -6.83
C LEU A 66 6.04 -11.00 -5.60
N ILE A 67 5.56 -9.81 -5.24
CA ILE A 67 4.68 -9.64 -4.08
C ILE A 67 3.36 -10.41 -4.30
N LEU A 68 2.76 -10.23 -5.46
CA LEU A 68 1.48 -10.86 -5.77
C LEU A 68 1.60 -12.39 -5.89
N GLN A 69 2.71 -12.90 -6.43
CA GLN A 69 2.98 -14.32 -6.47
C GLN A 69 3.04 -14.91 -5.06
N ARG A 70 3.71 -14.23 -4.12
CA ARG A 70 3.77 -14.66 -2.72
C ARG A 70 2.41 -14.66 -2.07
N MET A 71 1.59 -13.66 -2.37
CA MET A 71 0.22 -13.58 -1.85
C MET A 71 -0.67 -14.68 -2.43
N GLU A 72 -0.48 -15.05 -3.70
CA GLU A 72 -1.15 -16.19 -4.29
C GLU A 72 -0.79 -17.49 -3.57
N ARG A 73 0.49 -17.70 -3.29
CA ARG A 73 0.94 -18.89 -2.55
C ARG A 73 0.35 -18.98 -1.15
N LYS A 74 0.12 -17.83 -0.51
CA LYS A 74 -0.55 -17.79 0.79
C LYS A 74 -2.07 -17.97 0.68
N GLY A 75 -2.60 -18.04 -0.52
CA GLY A 75 -4.03 -18.19 -0.76
C GLY A 75 -4.85 -16.94 -0.52
N LEU A 76 -4.22 -15.75 -0.57
CA LEU A 76 -4.86 -14.47 -0.25
C LEU A 76 -5.55 -13.83 -1.44
N LEU A 77 -5.03 -14.08 -2.63
CA LEU A 77 -5.56 -13.51 -3.87
C LEU A 77 -5.31 -14.46 -5.04
N GLN A 78 -5.98 -14.17 -6.15
CA GLN A 78 -5.80 -14.86 -7.43
C GLN A 78 -5.57 -13.83 -8.51
N ARG A 79 -4.80 -14.19 -9.52
CA ARG A 79 -4.58 -13.36 -10.70
C ARG A 79 -5.16 -14.07 -11.92
N PHE A 80 -5.84 -13.32 -12.76
CA PHE A 80 -6.49 -13.80 -13.97
C PHE A 80 -6.03 -12.97 -15.16
N VAL A 81 -5.95 -13.60 -16.32
CA VAL A 81 -5.73 -12.87 -17.57
C VAL A 81 -6.97 -12.02 -17.86
N ALA A 82 -6.77 -10.75 -18.17
CA ALA A 82 -7.88 -9.86 -18.52
C ALA A 82 -8.48 -10.24 -19.87
N HIS A 83 -9.79 -10.15 -20.00
CA HIS A 83 -10.52 -10.54 -21.21
C HIS A 83 -10.09 -9.75 -22.45
N HIS A 84 -9.67 -8.50 -22.27
CA HIS A 84 -9.39 -7.58 -23.37
C HIS A 84 -7.91 -7.59 -23.79
N ASP A 85 -7.02 -8.03 -22.92
CA ASP A 85 -5.57 -8.01 -23.19
C ASP A 85 -4.88 -9.08 -22.35
N ALA A 86 -4.37 -10.11 -23.03
CA ALA A 86 -3.67 -11.23 -22.37
C ALA A 86 -2.42 -10.80 -21.59
N ARG A 87 -1.88 -9.59 -21.87
CA ARG A 87 -0.74 -9.04 -21.16
C ARG A 87 -1.11 -8.40 -19.83
N GLN A 88 -2.41 -8.16 -19.60
CA GLN A 88 -2.93 -7.58 -18.37
C GLN A 88 -3.43 -8.68 -17.45
N LYS A 89 -3.16 -8.54 -16.16
CA LYS A 89 -3.66 -9.48 -15.14
C LYS A 89 -4.58 -8.77 -14.18
N MET A 90 -5.76 -9.34 -13.98
CA MET A 90 -6.70 -8.92 -12.97
C MET A 90 -6.30 -9.54 -11.63
N VAL A 91 -6.52 -8.81 -10.56
CA VAL A 91 -6.19 -9.24 -9.20
C VAL A 91 -7.45 -9.23 -8.36
N GLN A 92 -7.73 -10.34 -7.69
CA GLN A 92 -8.94 -10.49 -6.88
C GLN A 92 -8.62 -11.22 -5.59
N LEU A 93 -9.13 -10.71 -4.46
CA LEU A 93 -8.98 -11.38 -3.18
C LEU A 93 -9.78 -12.69 -3.16
N THR A 94 -9.20 -13.70 -2.54
CA THR A 94 -9.91 -14.94 -2.19
C THR A 94 -10.79 -14.72 -0.95
N ALA A 95 -11.60 -15.72 -0.59
CA ALA A 95 -12.35 -15.68 0.66
C ALA A 95 -11.43 -15.45 1.87
N LYS A 96 -10.27 -16.09 1.89
CA LYS A 96 -9.27 -15.93 2.94
C LYS A 96 -8.76 -14.47 3.01
N GLY A 97 -8.46 -13.88 1.86
CA GLY A 97 -8.03 -12.48 1.80
C GLY A 97 -9.14 -11.54 2.27
N GLN A 98 -10.38 -11.80 1.88
CA GLN A 98 -11.53 -10.99 2.28
C GLN A 98 -11.78 -10.99 3.79
N GLU A 99 -11.49 -12.11 4.46
CA GLU A 99 -11.64 -12.21 5.92
C GLU A 99 -10.73 -11.23 6.67
N LEU A 100 -9.65 -10.79 6.06
CA LEU A 100 -8.69 -9.86 6.66
C LEU A 100 -9.07 -8.38 6.45
N ILE A 101 -10.00 -8.09 5.55
CA ILE A 101 -10.32 -6.69 5.17
C ILE A 101 -10.74 -5.85 6.37
N THR A 102 -11.72 -6.31 7.15
CA THR A 102 -12.25 -5.55 8.27
C THR A 102 -11.18 -5.24 9.31
N LEU A 103 -10.39 -6.25 9.65
CA LEU A 103 -9.31 -6.12 10.63
C LEU A 103 -8.26 -5.09 10.17
N ILE A 104 -7.82 -5.21 8.94
CA ILE A 104 -6.82 -4.29 8.37
C ILE A 104 -7.37 -2.88 8.26
N SER A 105 -8.61 -2.75 7.78
CA SER A 105 -9.28 -1.46 7.62
C SER A 105 -9.42 -0.74 8.96
N GLN A 106 -9.78 -1.46 10.02
CA GLN A 106 -9.88 -0.91 11.38
C GLN A 106 -8.52 -0.44 11.88
N TYR A 107 -7.47 -1.23 11.64
CA TYR A 107 -6.12 -0.84 12.04
C TYR A 107 -5.65 0.42 11.31
N MET A 108 -5.83 0.48 10.00
CA MET A 108 -5.43 1.66 9.21
C MET A 108 -6.21 2.91 9.64
N ALA A 109 -7.51 2.77 9.89
CA ALA A 109 -8.35 3.87 10.38
C ALA A 109 -7.90 4.36 11.76
N SER A 110 -7.53 3.44 12.66
CA SER A 110 -7.02 3.75 13.98
C SER A 110 -5.71 4.55 13.90
N GLN A 111 -4.79 4.15 13.02
CA GLN A 111 -3.54 4.86 12.81
C GLN A 111 -3.77 6.28 12.30
N GLN A 112 -4.70 6.44 11.37
CA GLN A 112 -5.05 7.76 10.82
C GLN A 112 -5.71 8.63 11.89
N ALA A 113 -6.62 8.08 12.68
CA ALA A 113 -7.31 8.80 13.75
C ALA A 113 -6.33 9.29 14.81
N ASP A 114 -5.36 8.47 15.20
CA ASP A 114 -4.32 8.85 16.16
C ASP A 114 -3.49 10.03 15.66
N LEU A 115 -3.12 9.98 14.38
CA LEU A 115 -2.35 11.04 13.74
C LEU A 115 -3.13 12.36 13.73
N GLU A 116 -4.40 12.30 13.34
CA GLU A 116 -5.28 13.46 13.30
C GLU A 116 -5.52 14.04 14.69
N GLN A 117 -5.65 13.19 15.71
CA GLN A 117 -5.83 13.61 17.09
C GLN A 117 -4.61 14.38 17.61
N HIS A 118 -3.39 13.95 17.22
CA HIS A 118 -2.17 14.61 17.66
C HIS A 118 -1.93 15.95 16.97
N PHE A 119 -2.23 16.05 15.68
CA PHE A 119 -1.81 17.19 14.88
C PHE A 119 -2.95 18.01 14.28
N GLY A 120 -4.17 17.49 14.29
CA GLY A 120 -5.33 18.12 13.65
C GLY A 120 -5.34 17.89 12.14
N THR A 121 -6.53 17.98 11.56
CA THR A 121 -6.73 17.66 10.13
C THR A 121 -6.03 18.63 9.19
N THR A 122 -5.93 19.91 9.56
CA THR A 122 -5.28 20.93 8.71
C THR A 122 -3.80 20.65 8.54
N ARG A 123 -3.08 20.36 9.63
CA ARG A 123 -1.65 20.07 9.57
C ARG A 123 -1.38 18.77 8.80
N ILE A 124 -2.24 17.76 8.96
CA ILE A 124 -2.10 16.52 8.22
C ILE A 124 -2.27 16.76 6.73
N ARG A 125 -3.26 17.55 6.33
CA ARG A 125 -3.47 17.89 4.92
C ARG A 125 -2.28 18.63 4.33
N GLU A 126 -1.72 19.57 5.06
CA GLU A 126 -0.51 20.30 4.64
C GLU A 126 0.68 19.37 4.49
N PHE A 127 0.83 18.42 5.42
CA PHE A 127 1.86 17.39 5.35
C PHE A 127 1.67 16.50 4.13
N GLU A 128 0.44 16.09 3.85
CA GLU A 128 0.14 15.27 2.68
C GLU A 128 0.49 15.99 1.38
N GLU A 129 0.32 17.31 1.31
CA GLU A 129 0.75 18.10 0.16
C GLU A 129 2.26 18.02 -0.04
N VAL A 130 3.04 18.05 1.05
CA VAL A 130 4.50 17.88 0.98
C VAL A 130 4.85 16.48 0.48
N LEU A 131 4.14 15.45 0.97
CA LEU A 131 4.35 14.07 0.51
C LEU A 131 4.03 13.93 -0.98
N GLN A 132 2.97 14.55 -1.46
CA GLN A 132 2.62 14.55 -2.89
C GLN A 132 3.72 15.18 -3.74
N TYR A 133 4.33 16.25 -3.27
CA TYR A 133 5.47 16.85 -3.95
C TYR A 133 6.60 15.82 -4.13
N TYR A 134 6.95 15.08 -3.08
CA TYR A 134 7.99 14.04 -3.17
C TYR A 134 7.60 12.91 -4.12
N LEU A 135 6.34 12.48 -4.10
CA LEU A 135 5.87 11.40 -4.96
C LEU A 135 5.88 11.78 -6.43
N ASN A 136 5.74 13.07 -6.74
CA ASN A 136 5.71 13.58 -8.11
C ASN A 136 7.09 14.00 -8.63
N LEU A 137 8.15 13.85 -7.81
CA LEU A 137 9.50 14.12 -8.28
C LEU A 137 9.90 13.04 -9.29
N GLU A 138 10.19 13.47 -10.51
CA GLU A 138 10.77 12.58 -11.51
C GLU A 138 12.27 12.46 -11.24
N GLY A 139 12.79 11.26 -11.38
CA GLY A 139 14.22 11.03 -11.30
C GLY A 139 14.93 11.84 -12.38
N ASP A 140 16.14 12.29 -12.07
CA ASP A 140 16.97 13.04 -13.01
C ASP A 140 17.17 12.20 -14.25
N GLN A 141 16.72 12.69 -15.40
CA GLN A 141 16.79 11.95 -16.66
C GLN A 141 18.14 12.14 -17.38
N HIS A 142 19.14 12.58 -16.66
CA HIS A 142 20.45 12.80 -17.25
C HIS A 142 21.39 11.63 -17.06
#